data_f3105df8e62d01cec98c12328c5f4a5f
#
_entry.id   f3105df8e62d01cec98c12328c5f4a5f
#
_cell.length_a   1.000
_cell.length_b   1.000
_cell.length_c   1.000
_cell.angle_alpha   90.00
_cell.angle_beta   90.00
_cell.angle_gamma   90.00
#
_symmetry.space_group_name_H-M   'P 1'
#
loop_
_entity.id
_entity.type
_entity.pdbx_description
1 polymer ?
#
loop_
_entity_poly.entity_id
_entity_poly.type
_entity_poly.pdbx_seq_one_letter_code
_entity_poly.pdbx_strand_id
1 'polypeptide(L)'
;MQDTNRNAFTIKQASEEDIYQHLLECSDYFLPPLAETVDIKSYTKKIFENAITFEAWVEKDLIGMIAAYINDEQRRTAYITNVSVLNSFSGKHIASRLLKDCIQYTVDMKFIEIRLKVFSNNFRAIQLYQKLNFSNAEVKGEYLIMKLALENHE
;
A
#
# COMPACT_ATOMS: atom_id res chain seq x y z
N MET A 1 10.81 17.86 -25.81
CA MET A 1 11.28 18.16 -24.45
C MET A 1 10.63 17.25 -23.43
N GLN A 2 11.41 16.54 -22.69
CA GLN A 2 10.89 15.64 -21.68
C GLN A 2 10.49 16.39 -20.42
N ASP A 3 9.35 16.03 -19.88
CA ASP A 3 8.94 16.53 -18.60
C ASP A 3 9.46 15.59 -17.52
N THR A 4 10.65 15.89 -16.99
CA THR A 4 11.29 14.99 -16.05
C THR A 4 10.72 15.07 -14.65
N ASN A 5 9.81 16.05 -14.38
CA ASN A 5 9.21 16.20 -13.07
C ASN A 5 7.83 15.58 -12.98
N ARG A 6 7.40 14.94 -14.05
CA ARG A 6 6.09 14.31 -14.06
C ARG A 6 6.10 13.05 -13.21
N ASN A 7 5.04 12.88 -12.43
CA ASN A 7 4.85 11.64 -11.68
C ASN A 7 4.58 10.50 -12.64
N ALA A 8 5.19 9.37 -12.39
CA ALA A 8 4.91 8.15 -13.12
C ALA A 8 4.34 7.13 -12.15
N PHE A 9 3.40 6.32 -12.64
CA PHE A 9 2.78 5.28 -11.83
C PHE A 9 3.05 3.94 -12.49
N THR A 10 3.59 2.99 -11.73
CA THR A 10 3.98 1.68 -12.27
C THR A 10 3.53 0.57 -11.33
N ILE A 11 3.64 -0.67 -11.80
CA ILE A 11 3.32 -1.84 -11.00
C ILE A 11 4.52 -2.77 -11.08
N LYS A 12 5.06 -3.14 -9.92
CA LYS A 12 6.12 -4.13 -9.76
C LYS A 12 7.38 -3.80 -10.57
N GLN A 13 7.75 -2.53 -10.59
CA GLN A 13 8.96 -2.08 -11.27
C GLN A 13 10.08 -1.71 -10.30
N ALA A 14 9.76 -1.45 -9.04
CA ALA A 14 10.75 -1.04 -8.05
C ALA A 14 11.70 -2.19 -7.73
N SER A 15 12.98 -1.88 -7.61
CA SER A 15 13.97 -2.84 -7.13
C SER A 15 13.87 -3.00 -5.63
N GLU A 16 14.54 -4.02 -5.09
CA GLU A 16 14.60 -4.20 -3.64
C GLU A 16 15.23 -2.97 -2.98
N GLU A 17 16.26 -2.42 -3.59
CA GLU A 17 16.92 -1.22 -3.04
C GLU A 17 15.99 -0.01 -3.06
N ASP A 18 15.21 0.17 -4.14
CA ASP A 18 14.23 1.27 -4.21
C ASP A 18 13.25 1.19 -3.06
N ILE A 19 12.75 -0.01 -2.80
CA ILE A 19 11.77 -0.22 -1.73
C ILE A 19 12.41 0.04 -0.37
N TYR A 20 13.64 -0.44 -0.18
CA TYR A 20 14.34 -0.26 1.09
C TYR A 20 14.55 1.21 1.41
N GLN A 21 15.05 1.98 0.44
CA GLN A 21 15.29 3.40 0.65
C GLN A 21 13.98 4.14 0.93
N HIS A 22 12.94 3.80 0.19
CA HIS A 22 11.63 4.41 0.39
C HIS A 22 11.11 4.16 1.80
N LEU A 23 11.18 2.91 2.28
CA LEU A 23 10.68 2.57 3.60
C LEU A 23 11.52 3.21 4.71
N LEU A 24 12.83 3.31 4.52
CA LEU A 24 13.67 4.01 5.49
C LEU A 24 13.25 5.46 5.62
N GLU A 25 13.00 6.13 4.50
CA GLU A 25 12.59 7.54 4.54
C GLU A 25 11.21 7.72 5.15
N CYS A 26 10.32 6.75 4.97
CA CYS A 26 8.96 6.84 5.49
C CYS A 26 8.83 6.38 6.93
N SER A 27 9.83 5.68 7.48
CA SER A 27 9.69 4.93 8.74
C SER A 27 9.13 5.76 9.88
N ASP A 28 9.63 6.98 10.07
CA ASP A 28 9.24 7.80 11.21
C ASP A 28 7.84 8.38 11.08
N TYR A 29 7.24 8.30 9.89
CA TYR A 29 5.90 8.85 9.66
C TYR A 29 4.81 7.79 9.75
N PHE A 30 5.17 6.55 9.99
CA PHE A 30 4.19 5.50 10.25
C PHE A 30 3.68 5.62 11.69
N LEU A 31 2.49 5.13 11.95
CA LEU A 31 1.92 5.05 13.29
C LEU A 31 1.65 3.58 13.61
N PRO A 32 2.42 2.95 14.49
CA PRO A 32 3.69 3.42 15.08
C PRO A 32 4.82 3.41 14.05
N PRO A 33 5.97 4.02 14.36
CA PRO A 33 7.09 4.03 13.40
C PRO A 33 7.44 2.62 12.92
N LEU A 34 7.73 2.52 11.63
CA LEU A 34 7.90 1.20 11.01
C LEU A 34 9.02 0.41 11.66
N ALA A 35 10.14 1.07 11.99
CA ALA A 35 11.28 0.38 12.59
C ALA A 35 10.96 -0.24 13.94
N GLU A 36 9.88 0.20 14.61
CA GLU A 36 9.48 -0.36 15.90
C GLU A 36 8.65 -1.64 15.75
N THR A 37 8.14 -1.90 14.56
CA THR A 37 7.24 -3.04 14.34
C THR A 37 7.86 -4.13 13.49
N VAL A 38 8.82 -3.79 12.64
CA VAL A 38 9.46 -4.76 11.75
C VAL A 38 10.95 -4.45 11.61
N ASP A 39 11.72 -5.47 11.23
CA ASP A 39 13.06 -5.25 10.71
C ASP A 39 12.91 -4.80 9.25
N ILE A 40 13.24 -3.55 8.97
CA ILE A 40 12.92 -2.96 7.67
C ILE A 40 13.58 -3.72 6.53
N LYS A 41 14.82 -4.18 6.72
CA LYS A 41 15.52 -4.90 5.66
C LYS A 41 14.83 -6.22 5.33
N SER A 42 14.46 -6.98 6.35
CA SER A 42 13.76 -8.25 6.14
C SER A 42 12.38 -8.04 5.55
N TYR A 43 11.69 -7.01 6.01
CA TYR A 43 10.38 -6.65 5.51
C TYR A 43 10.45 -6.27 4.04
N THR A 44 11.46 -5.49 3.66
CA THR A 44 11.69 -5.10 2.28
C THR A 44 11.88 -6.33 1.39
N LYS A 45 12.70 -7.28 1.85
CA LYS A 45 12.95 -8.49 1.07
C LYS A 45 11.66 -9.27 0.87
N LYS A 46 10.85 -9.39 1.91
CA LYS A 46 9.59 -10.11 1.82
C LYS A 46 8.64 -9.45 0.83
N ILE A 47 8.56 -8.11 0.88
CA ILE A 47 7.73 -7.36 -0.06
C ILE A 47 8.22 -7.60 -1.49
N PHE A 48 9.52 -7.43 -1.70
CA PHE A 48 10.09 -7.55 -3.04
C PHE A 48 9.82 -8.92 -3.63
N GLU A 49 9.93 -9.96 -2.82
CA GLU A 49 9.81 -11.33 -3.31
C GLU A 49 8.37 -11.79 -3.46
N ASN A 50 7.43 -11.27 -2.66
CA ASN A 50 6.10 -11.87 -2.57
C ASN A 50 4.95 -10.93 -2.85
N ALA A 51 5.15 -9.63 -2.81
CA ALA A 51 4.06 -8.69 -2.96
C ALA A 51 4.01 -8.11 -4.37
N ILE A 52 2.84 -7.63 -4.74
CA ILE A 52 2.69 -6.75 -5.90
C ILE A 52 2.80 -5.34 -5.37
N THR A 53 3.69 -4.53 -5.94
CA THR A 53 3.89 -3.16 -5.51
C THR A 53 3.29 -2.20 -6.53
N PHE A 54 2.53 -1.23 -6.02
CA PHE A 54 1.92 -0.17 -6.82
C PHE A 54 2.68 1.09 -6.47
N GLU A 55 3.29 1.75 -7.46
CA GLU A 55 4.40 2.65 -7.24
C GLU A 55 4.16 4.01 -7.86
N ALA A 56 4.56 5.04 -7.15
CA ALA A 56 4.56 6.41 -7.66
C ALA A 56 5.99 6.93 -7.64
N TRP A 57 6.42 7.52 -8.74
CA TRP A 57 7.78 7.99 -8.94
C TRP A 57 7.82 9.46 -9.30
N VAL A 58 8.84 10.14 -8.81
CA VAL A 58 9.27 11.43 -9.37
C VAL A 58 10.70 11.19 -9.84
N GLU A 59 10.87 11.19 -11.16
CA GLU A 59 12.14 10.82 -11.78
C GLU A 59 12.53 9.41 -11.35
N LYS A 60 13.64 9.25 -10.64
CA LYS A 60 14.10 7.92 -10.21
C LYS A 60 13.72 7.61 -8.77
N ASP A 61 13.05 8.53 -8.09
CA ASP A 61 12.75 8.37 -6.68
C ASP A 61 11.38 7.76 -6.48
N LEU A 62 11.33 6.68 -5.72
CA LEU A 62 10.07 6.05 -5.33
C LEU A 62 9.47 6.89 -4.21
N ILE A 63 8.42 7.63 -4.53
CA ILE A 63 7.84 8.58 -3.56
C ILE A 63 6.56 8.06 -2.93
N GLY A 64 5.98 7.00 -3.47
CA GLY A 64 4.79 6.38 -2.89
C GLY A 64 4.72 4.92 -3.27
N MET A 65 4.17 4.10 -2.37
CA MET A 65 4.08 2.67 -2.60
C MET A 65 2.92 2.07 -1.85
N ILE A 66 2.23 1.14 -2.52
CA ILE A 66 1.38 0.18 -1.83
C ILE A 66 1.95 -1.20 -2.13
N ALA A 67 2.10 -2.01 -1.10
CA ALA A 67 2.52 -3.39 -1.25
C ALA A 67 1.39 -4.29 -0.81
N ALA A 68 0.98 -5.20 -1.69
CA ALA A 68 -0.14 -6.09 -1.42
C ALA A 68 0.21 -7.53 -1.77
N TYR A 69 -0.13 -8.44 -0.88
CA TYR A 69 0.01 -9.86 -1.14
C TYR A 69 -1.26 -10.32 -1.87
N ILE A 70 -1.11 -10.63 -3.15
CA ILE A 70 -2.23 -11.04 -4.00
C ILE A 70 -1.89 -12.43 -4.53
N ASN A 71 -1.71 -13.37 -3.58
CA ASN A 71 -1.22 -14.69 -3.91
C ASN A 71 -1.96 -15.82 -3.18
N ASP A 72 -3.05 -15.52 -2.46
CA ASP A 72 -3.84 -16.55 -1.82
C ASP A 72 -4.99 -16.93 -2.75
N GLU A 73 -4.70 -17.84 -3.66
CA GLU A 73 -5.66 -18.19 -4.70
C GLU A 73 -6.79 -19.06 -4.20
N GLN A 74 -6.61 -19.70 -3.06
CA GLN A 74 -7.70 -20.50 -2.48
C GLN A 74 -8.78 -19.62 -1.90
N ARG A 75 -8.40 -18.61 -1.12
CA ARG A 75 -9.35 -17.73 -0.49
C ARG A 75 -9.70 -16.54 -1.36
N ARG A 76 -8.84 -16.23 -2.31
CA ARG A 76 -8.99 -15.09 -3.20
C ARG A 76 -9.15 -13.79 -2.42
N THR A 77 -8.39 -13.69 -1.34
CA THR A 77 -8.32 -12.52 -0.48
C THR A 77 -6.92 -11.94 -0.56
N ALA A 78 -6.84 -10.66 -0.86
CA ALA A 78 -5.57 -9.94 -0.90
C ALA A 78 -5.37 -9.22 0.42
N TYR A 79 -4.12 -8.97 0.75
CA TYR A 79 -3.77 -8.27 1.98
C TYR A 79 -2.79 -7.14 1.67
N ILE A 80 -3.19 -5.91 1.99
CA ILE A 80 -2.30 -4.76 1.84
C ILE A 80 -1.44 -4.68 3.09
N THR A 81 -0.12 -4.85 2.91
CA THR A 81 0.81 -4.83 4.03
C THR A 81 1.45 -3.47 4.24
N ASN A 82 1.45 -2.60 3.21
CA ASN A 82 2.09 -1.30 3.31
C ASN A 82 1.40 -0.28 2.43
N VAL A 83 1.16 0.91 2.99
CA VAL A 83 0.69 2.08 2.25
C VAL A 83 1.57 3.23 2.73
N SER A 84 2.40 3.78 1.87
CA SER A 84 3.33 4.81 2.29
C SER A 84 3.59 5.82 1.19
N VAL A 85 3.67 7.10 1.56
CA VAL A 85 4.01 8.20 0.67
C VAL A 85 5.00 9.06 1.42
N LEU A 86 6.07 9.48 0.75
CA LEU A 86 7.04 10.37 1.36
C LEU A 86 6.32 11.62 1.87
N ASN A 87 6.72 12.08 3.06
CA ASN A 87 6.03 13.16 3.73
C ASN A 87 5.88 14.42 2.87
N SER A 88 6.91 14.73 2.08
CA SER A 88 6.86 15.92 1.22
C SER A 88 5.84 15.81 0.10
N PHE A 89 5.33 14.63 -0.18
CA PHE A 89 4.31 14.41 -1.21
C PHE A 89 2.96 14.04 -0.65
N SER A 90 2.81 14.06 0.68
CA SER A 90 1.52 13.74 1.31
C SER A 90 0.50 14.83 0.96
N GLY A 91 -0.77 14.47 0.98
CA GLY A 91 -1.84 15.40 0.66
C GLY A 91 -2.03 15.68 -0.81
N LYS A 92 -1.32 14.96 -1.69
CA LYS A 92 -1.43 15.16 -3.13
C LYS A 92 -2.21 14.04 -3.81
N HIS A 93 -3.00 13.33 -3.06
CA HIS A 93 -3.87 12.26 -3.56
C HIS A 93 -3.12 11.08 -4.16
N ILE A 94 -1.82 10.96 -3.85
CA ILE A 94 -1.02 9.86 -4.39
C ILE A 94 -1.47 8.52 -3.80
N ALA A 95 -1.68 8.48 -2.48
CA ALA A 95 -2.14 7.24 -1.84
C ALA A 95 -3.49 6.80 -2.40
N SER A 96 -4.40 7.75 -2.62
CA SER A 96 -5.70 7.45 -3.20
C SER A 96 -5.56 6.84 -4.60
N ARG A 97 -4.70 7.42 -5.43
CA ARG A 97 -4.46 6.89 -6.77
C ARG A 97 -3.89 5.48 -6.72
N LEU A 98 -2.90 5.26 -5.84
CA LEU A 98 -2.28 3.94 -5.74
C LEU A 98 -3.27 2.90 -5.20
N LEU A 99 -4.12 3.30 -4.26
CA LEU A 99 -5.15 2.39 -3.75
C LEU A 99 -6.14 2.00 -4.84
N LYS A 100 -6.54 2.96 -5.66
CA LYS A 100 -7.45 2.65 -6.78
C LYS A 100 -6.80 1.69 -7.77
N ASP A 101 -5.52 1.90 -8.04
CA ASP A 101 -4.78 1.00 -8.94
C ASP A 101 -4.70 -0.40 -8.35
N CYS A 102 -4.44 -0.50 -7.04
CA CYS A 102 -4.37 -1.77 -6.34
C CYS A 102 -5.73 -2.50 -6.38
N ILE A 103 -6.80 -1.76 -6.10
CA ILE A 103 -8.14 -2.33 -6.13
C ILE A 103 -8.47 -2.87 -7.52
N GLN A 104 -8.18 -2.09 -8.55
CA GLN A 104 -8.47 -2.51 -9.93
C GLN A 104 -7.68 -3.76 -10.31
N TYR A 105 -6.40 -3.78 -9.96
CA TYR A 105 -5.56 -4.95 -10.24
C TYR A 105 -6.12 -6.20 -9.56
N THR A 106 -6.54 -6.05 -8.31
CA THR A 106 -7.05 -7.18 -7.54
C THR A 106 -8.36 -7.68 -8.10
N VAL A 107 -9.24 -6.77 -8.54
CA VAL A 107 -10.48 -7.13 -9.23
C VAL A 107 -10.16 -7.89 -10.52
N ASP A 108 -9.20 -7.40 -11.29
CA ASP A 108 -8.82 -8.02 -12.56
C ASP A 108 -8.25 -9.42 -12.35
N MET A 109 -7.65 -9.68 -11.20
CA MET A 109 -7.13 -10.99 -10.85
C MET A 109 -8.21 -11.92 -10.32
N LYS A 110 -9.47 -11.46 -10.28
CA LYS A 110 -10.63 -12.24 -9.84
C LYS A 110 -10.60 -12.57 -8.35
N PHE A 111 -9.99 -11.72 -7.57
CA PHE A 111 -10.03 -11.83 -6.12
C PHE A 111 -11.32 -11.20 -5.62
N ILE A 112 -11.76 -11.60 -4.43
CA ILE A 112 -13.08 -11.23 -3.91
C ILE A 112 -13.01 -10.26 -2.73
N GLU A 113 -11.84 -10.05 -2.16
CA GLU A 113 -11.73 -9.22 -0.96
C GLU A 113 -10.32 -8.72 -0.79
N ILE A 114 -10.19 -7.50 -0.25
CA ILE A 114 -8.91 -6.94 0.18
C ILE A 114 -9.03 -6.62 1.66
N ARG A 115 -8.00 -6.97 2.43
CA ARG A 115 -7.92 -6.65 3.84
C ARG A 115 -6.68 -5.85 4.13
N LEU A 116 -6.73 -5.08 5.22
CA LEU A 116 -5.57 -4.36 5.71
C LEU A 116 -5.70 -4.18 7.22
N LYS A 117 -4.57 -3.85 7.85
CA LYS A 117 -4.52 -3.56 9.27
C LYS A 117 -4.04 -2.13 9.45
N VAL A 118 -4.72 -1.35 10.27
CA VAL A 118 -4.37 0.04 10.50
C VAL A 118 -4.45 0.34 12.00
N PHE A 119 -3.52 1.17 12.48
CA PHE A 119 -3.51 1.57 13.88
C PHE A 119 -4.78 2.36 14.17
N SER A 120 -5.46 2.04 15.28
CA SER A 120 -6.78 2.62 15.59
C SER A 120 -6.76 4.13 15.69
N ASN A 121 -5.61 4.71 16.04
CA ASN A 121 -5.48 6.16 16.16
C ASN A 121 -5.06 6.83 14.85
N ASN A 122 -4.86 6.07 13.80
CA ASN A 122 -4.46 6.64 12.51
C ASN A 122 -5.72 7.07 11.75
N PHE A 123 -6.34 8.16 12.23
CA PHE A 123 -7.62 8.61 11.70
C PHE A 123 -7.53 9.02 10.24
N ARG A 124 -6.40 9.58 9.84
CA ARG A 124 -6.23 10.04 8.47
C ARG A 124 -6.25 8.87 7.48
N ALA A 125 -5.54 7.80 7.83
CA ALA A 125 -5.53 6.61 6.98
C ALA A 125 -6.91 5.95 6.97
N ILE A 126 -7.55 5.86 8.13
CA ILE A 126 -8.87 5.24 8.22
C ILE A 126 -9.87 5.99 7.34
N GLN A 127 -9.83 7.33 7.37
CA GLN A 127 -10.72 8.12 6.52
C GLN A 127 -10.47 7.85 5.03
N LEU A 128 -9.20 7.72 4.66
CA LEU A 128 -8.85 7.41 3.27
C LEU A 128 -9.45 6.07 2.85
N TYR A 129 -9.29 5.06 3.70
CA TYR A 129 -9.81 3.73 3.39
C TYR A 129 -11.33 3.74 3.32
N GLN A 130 -11.97 4.46 4.24
CA GLN A 130 -13.44 4.57 4.24
C GLN A 130 -13.95 5.24 2.96
N LYS A 131 -13.24 6.24 2.47
CA LYS A 131 -13.61 6.89 1.22
C LYS A 131 -13.59 5.92 0.04
N LEU A 132 -12.76 4.90 0.12
CA LEU A 132 -12.67 3.90 -0.93
C LEU A 132 -13.50 2.65 -0.59
N ASN A 133 -14.43 2.80 0.35
CA ASN A 133 -15.44 1.80 0.69
C ASN A 133 -14.92 0.63 1.52
N PHE A 134 -13.75 0.77 2.13
CA PHE A 134 -13.34 -0.19 3.16
C PHE A 134 -14.20 0.00 4.39
N SER A 135 -14.53 -1.09 5.05
CA SER A 135 -15.32 -1.06 6.28
C SER A 135 -14.57 -1.79 7.38
N ASN A 136 -15.00 -1.54 8.62
CA ASN A 136 -14.40 -2.18 9.77
C ASN A 136 -14.79 -3.65 9.82
N ALA A 137 -13.79 -4.54 9.99
CA ALA A 137 -14.05 -5.95 10.08
C ALA A 137 -13.88 -6.45 11.51
N GLU A 138 -12.81 -6.00 12.17
CA GLU A 138 -12.53 -6.50 13.52
C GLU A 138 -11.51 -5.59 14.21
N VAL A 139 -11.49 -5.61 15.54
CA VAL A 139 -10.49 -4.89 16.34
C VAL A 139 -9.53 -5.91 16.92
N LYS A 140 -8.22 -5.69 16.75
CA LYS A 140 -7.18 -6.54 17.31
C LYS A 140 -6.22 -5.66 18.10
N GLY A 141 -6.40 -5.61 19.42
CA GLY A 141 -5.57 -4.75 20.26
C GLY A 141 -5.69 -3.30 19.83
N GLU A 142 -4.58 -2.70 19.49
CA GLU A 142 -4.53 -1.30 19.05
C GLU A 142 -4.75 -1.13 17.56
N TYR A 143 -5.09 -2.21 16.86
CA TYR A 143 -5.25 -2.18 15.40
C TYR A 143 -6.69 -2.48 15.01
N LEU A 144 -7.05 -1.90 13.89
CA LEU A 144 -8.33 -2.13 13.26
C LEU A 144 -8.06 -2.89 11.97
N ILE A 145 -8.79 -3.99 11.78
CA ILE A 145 -8.76 -4.71 10.50
C ILE A 145 -9.89 -4.15 9.66
N MET A 146 -9.57 -3.70 8.45
CA MET A 146 -10.57 -3.20 7.52
C MET A 146 -10.60 -4.09 6.30
N LYS A 147 -11.74 -4.13 5.63
CA LYS A 147 -11.90 -4.96 4.46
C LYS A 147 -12.70 -4.26 3.38
N LEU A 148 -12.45 -4.65 2.15
CA LEU A 148 -13.20 -4.19 0.99
C LEU A 148 -13.67 -5.41 0.23
N ALA A 149 -14.97 -5.57 0.08
CA ALA A 149 -15.53 -6.64 -0.75
C ALA A 149 -15.43 -6.20 -2.20
N LEU A 150 -14.90 -7.07 -3.05
CA LEU A 150 -14.73 -6.78 -4.46
C LEU A 150 -15.88 -7.42 -5.22
N GLU A 151 -16.52 -6.63 -6.06
CA GLU A 151 -17.63 -7.14 -6.84
C GLU A 151 -17.13 -7.86 -8.06
N ASN A 152 -17.73 -8.99 -8.31
CA ASN A 152 -17.46 -9.74 -9.52
C ASN A 152 -18.42 -9.27 -10.60
N HIS A 153 -17.91 -8.45 -11.50
CA HIS A 153 -18.69 -8.11 -12.68
C HIS A 153 -18.35 -9.11 -13.76
N GLU A 154 -19.34 -9.77 -14.25
CA GLU A 154 -19.13 -10.71 -15.35
C GLU A 154 -18.78 -10.05 -16.63
#